data_ad759a93bbf6370a3d8887d44e6dc052
#
_entry.id   ad759a93bbf6370a3d8887d44e6dc052
#
_cell.length_a   1.000
_cell.length_b   1.000
_cell.length_c   1.000
_cell.angle_alpha   90.00
_cell.angle_beta   90.00
_cell.angle_gamma   90.00
#
_symmetry.space_group_name_H-M   'P 1'
#
loop_
_entity.id
_entity.type
_entity.pdbx_description
1 polymer ?
#
loop_
_entity_poly.entity_id
_entity_poly.type
_entity_poly.pdbx_seq_one_letter_code
_entity_poly.pdbx_strand_id
1 'polypeptide(L)'
;MTYTLKWHPQAFKVLEKLPKEIIQRVLNKFDLVIEEPFRFLEHYEGENLFKLRIGDYRALVEVNIQTKILLVKIFDHRSKIYNK
;
A
#
# COMPACT_ATOMS: atom_id res chain seq x y z
N MET A 1 -10.92 -14.34 -2.59
CA MET A 1 -9.60 -14.99 -2.55
C MET A 1 -8.57 -14.01 -2.05
N THR A 2 -7.65 -14.46 -1.24
CA THR A 2 -6.68 -13.61 -0.57
C THR A 2 -5.47 -13.33 -1.47
N TYR A 3 -5.10 -12.07 -1.58
CA TYR A 3 -3.88 -11.68 -2.28
C TYR A 3 -2.69 -11.81 -1.35
N THR A 4 -1.50 -11.95 -1.92
CA THR A 4 -0.25 -11.97 -1.16
C THR A 4 0.34 -10.56 -1.17
N LEU A 5 0.67 -10.04 0.01
CA LEU A 5 1.23 -8.71 0.14
C LEU A 5 2.75 -8.77 0.13
N LYS A 6 3.36 -7.95 -0.71
CA LYS A 6 4.82 -7.79 -0.75
C LYS A 6 5.16 -6.33 -0.68
N TRP A 7 6.31 -6.02 -0.13
CA TRP A 7 6.80 -4.65 0.02
C TRP A 7 8.09 -4.47 -0.75
N HIS A 8 8.15 -3.41 -1.54
CA HIS A 8 9.42 -3.01 -2.11
C HIS A 8 10.32 -2.57 -0.95
N PRO A 9 11.63 -2.90 -0.98
CA PRO A 9 12.51 -2.55 0.15
C PRO A 9 12.50 -1.07 0.54
N GLN A 10 12.42 -0.17 -0.43
CA GLN A 10 12.38 1.25 -0.13
C GLN A 10 11.10 1.64 0.62
N ALA A 11 9.98 1.03 0.24
CA ALA A 11 8.72 1.30 0.92
C ALA A 11 8.75 0.75 2.34
N PHE A 12 9.30 -0.44 2.51
CA PHE A 12 9.37 -1.06 3.83
C PHE A 12 10.26 -0.27 4.78
N LYS A 13 11.33 0.34 4.26
CA LYS A 13 12.22 1.16 5.09
C LYS A 13 11.49 2.33 5.71
N VAL A 14 10.55 2.93 4.97
CA VAL A 14 9.76 4.02 5.53
C VAL A 14 8.87 3.51 6.63
N LEU A 15 8.20 2.38 6.39
CA LEU A 15 7.28 1.81 7.36
C LEU A 15 7.99 1.47 8.67
N GLU A 16 9.14 0.82 8.59
CA GLU A 16 9.78 0.31 9.80
C GLU A 16 10.30 1.43 10.72
N LYS A 17 10.42 2.65 10.22
CA LYS A 17 10.87 3.79 11.02
C LYS A 17 9.74 4.49 11.76
N LEU A 18 8.51 4.09 11.54
CA LEU A 18 7.36 4.74 12.15
C LEU A 18 7.08 4.20 13.54
N PRO A 19 6.34 4.97 14.36
CA PRO A 19 5.93 4.47 15.68
C PRO A 19 5.12 3.18 15.54
N LYS A 20 5.19 2.34 16.56
CA LYS A 20 4.53 1.04 16.54
C LYS A 20 3.04 1.15 16.27
N GLU A 21 2.38 2.16 16.85
CA GLU A 21 0.95 2.33 16.65
C GLU A 21 0.61 2.59 15.20
N ILE A 22 1.46 3.37 14.52
CA ILE A 22 1.23 3.67 13.10
C ILE A 22 1.49 2.42 12.27
N ILE A 23 2.58 1.70 12.56
CA ILE A 23 2.89 0.46 11.86
C ILE A 23 1.72 -0.51 11.98
N GLN A 24 1.19 -0.67 13.19
CA GLN A 24 0.08 -1.60 13.41
C GLN A 24 -1.17 -1.18 12.63
N ARG A 25 -1.45 0.12 12.59
CA ARG A 25 -2.57 0.64 11.82
C ARG A 25 -2.42 0.33 10.34
N VAL A 26 -1.21 0.51 9.82
CA VAL A 26 -0.92 0.24 8.41
C VAL A 26 -1.11 -1.25 8.11
N LEU A 27 -0.55 -2.10 8.95
CA LEU A 27 -0.66 -3.54 8.74
C LEU A 27 -2.10 -4.02 8.85
N ASN A 28 -2.86 -3.48 9.81
CA ASN A 28 -4.28 -3.83 9.94
C ASN A 28 -5.06 -3.44 8.69
N LYS A 29 -4.74 -2.30 8.11
CA LYS A 29 -5.42 -1.87 6.89
C LYS A 29 -5.13 -2.84 5.75
N PHE A 30 -3.87 -3.24 5.59
CA PHE A 30 -3.51 -4.17 4.53
C PHE A 30 -4.12 -5.56 4.74
N ASP A 31 -4.37 -5.96 5.99
CA ASP A 31 -5.08 -7.22 6.24
C ASP A 31 -6.46 -7.21 5.60
N LEU A 32 -7.11 -6.05 5.57
CA LEU A 32 -8.40 -5.91 4.90
C LEU A 32 -8.23 -5.83 3.40
N VAL A 33 -7.22 -5.11 2.96
CA VAL A 33 -7.00 -4.87 1.53
C VAL A 33 -6.69 -6.17 0.78
N ILE A 34 -5.91 -7.08 1.38
CA ILE A 34 -5.57 -8.33 0.68
C ILE A 34 -6.79 -9.22 0.45
N GLU A 35 -7.85 -9.04 1.23
CA GLU A 35 -9.07 -9.83 1.03
C GLU A 35 -9.92 -9.26 -0.09
N GLU A 36 -10.01 -7.93 -0.18
CA GLU A 36 -10.82 -7.27 -1.20
C GLU A 36 -10.10 -6.01 -1.67
N PRO A 37 -9.06 -6.16 -2.50
CA PRO A 37 -8.24 -5.01 -2.87
C PRO A 37 -9.01 -3.86 -3.50
N PHE A 38 -9.91 -4.18 -4.42
CA PHE A 38 -10.57 -3.12 -5.17
C PHE A 38 -11.67 -2.41 -4.40
N ARG A 39 -11.95 -2.85 -3.20
CA ARG A 39 -12.83 -2.13 -2.31
C ARG A 39 -12.11 -0.92 -1.69
N PHE A 40 -10.80 -1.01 -1.53
CA PHE A 40 -10.01 0.02 -0.84
C PHE A 40 -9.07 0.77 -1.74
N LEU A 41 -8.60 0.14 -2.82
CA LEU A 41 -7.62 0.74 -3.72
C LEU A 41 -8.31 1.61 -4.76
N GLU A 42 -7.71 2.77 -5.03
CA GLU A 42 -8.19 3.66 -6.08
C GLU A 42 -7.17 3.68 -7.20
N HIS A 43 -7.65 3.64 -8.43
CA HIS A 43 -6.77 3.71 -9.58
C HIS A 43 -5.92 4.98 -9.51
N TYR A 44 -4.64 4.84 -9.78
CA TYR A 44 -3.72 5.97 -9.75
C TYR A 44 -3.15 6.26 -11.12
N GLU A 45 -2.49 5.26 -11.73
CA GLU A 45 -1.80 5.47 -13.00
C GLU A 45 -1.63 4.15 -13.72
N GLY A 46 -1.67 4.21 -15.09
CA GLY A 46 -1.52 3.00 -15.90
C GLY A 46 -2.63 2.01 -15.62
N GLU A 47 -2.34 0.74 -15.86
CA GLU A 47 -3.35 -0.30 -15.69
C GLU A 47 -3.32 -0.94 -14.30
N ASN A 48 -2.14 -0.95 -13.67
CA ASN A 48 -1.95 -1.76 -12.48
C ASN A 48 -1.54 -1.01 -11.23
N LEU A 49 -1.36 0.30 -11.30
CA LEU A 49 -0.90 1.07 -10.15
C LEU A 49 -2.07 1.77 -9.47
N PHE A 50 -2.23 1.47 -8.19
CA PHE A 50 -3.34 1.98 -7.38
C PHE A 50 -2.80 2.69 -6.16
N LYS A 51 -3.63 3.53 -5.57
CA LYS A 51 -3.26 4.24 -4.36
C LYS A 51 -4.14 3.79 -3.20
N LEU A 52 -3.57 3.82 -2.01
CA LEU A 52 -4.26 3.48 -0.78
C LEU A 52 -4.00 4.55 0.25
N ARG A 53 -5.06 5.03 0.86
CA ARG A 53 -4.97 6.03 1.92
C ARG A 53 -5.04 5.35 3.27
N ILE A 54 -4.06 5.65 4.14
CA ILE A 54 -4.03 5.12 5.51
C ILE A 54 -3.71 6.27 6.44
N GLY A 55 -4.75 6.93 6.95
CA GLY A 55 -4.54 8.13 7.77
C GLY A 55 -3.79 9.19 6.98
N ASP A 56 -2.67 9.66 7.51
CA ASP A 56 -1.84 10.67 6.84
C ASP A 56 -0.82 10.07 5.88
N TYR A 57 -0.88 8.75 5.71
CA TYR A 57 0.07 8.06 4.85
C TYR A 57 -0.60 7.60 3.57
N ARG A 58 0.19 7.42 2.54
CA ARG A 58 -0.27 6.95 1.24
C ARG A 58 0.64 5.85 0.75
N ALA A 59 0.05 4.88 0.10
CA ALA A 59 0.79 3.80 -0.53
C ALA A 59 0.43 3.74 -1.99
N LEU A 60 1.43 3.49 -2.84
CA LEU A 60 1.19 3.16 -4.24
C LEU A 60 1.43 1.66 -4.38
N VAL A 61 0.40 0.97 -4.82
CA VAL A 61 0.37 -0.49 -4.83
C VAL A 61 0.18 -0.99 -6.24
N GLU A 62 1.08 -1.85 -6.68
CA GLU A 62 0.94 -2.50 -7.97
C GLU A 62 0.18 -3.79 -7.77
N VAL A 63 -0.87 -4.00 -8.57
CA VAL A 63 -1.74 -5.15 -8.44
C VAL A 63 -1.53 -6.08 -9.61
N ASN A 64 -1.21 -7.34 -9.32
CA ASN A 64 -1.15 -8.39 -10.33
C ASN A 64 -2.29 -9.37 -10.06
N ILE A 65 -3.33 -9.26 -10.87
CA ILE A 65 -4.53 -10.08 -10.67
C ILE A 65 -4.25 -11.55 -10.97
N GLN A 66 -3.38 -11.81 -11.93
CA GLN A 66 -3.10 -13.19 -12.33
C GLN A 66 -2.35 -13.96 -11.25
N THR A 67 -1.37 -13.32 -10.63
CA THR A 67 -0.59 -13.98 -9.58
C THR A 67 -1.13 -13.71 -8.20
N LYS A 68 -2.13 -12.84 -8.08
CA LYS A 68 -2.72 -12.46 -6.79
C LYS A 68 -1.70 -11.85 -5.86
N ILE A 69 -0.88 -10.94 -6.39
CA ILE A 69 0.16 -10.25 -5.62
C ILE A 69 -0.13 -8.77 -5.59
N LEU A 70 -0.04 -8.19 -4.40
CA LEU A 70 -0.05 -6.75 -4.19
C LEU A 70 1.36 -6.33 -3.79
N LEU A 71 1.99 -5.48 -4.58
CA LEU A 71 3.32 -4.99 -4.28
C LEU A 71 3.25 -3.52 -3.89
N VAL A 72 3.61 -3.22 -2.64
CA VAL A 72 3.67 -1.84 -2.18
C VAL A 72 4.97 -1.25 -2.71
N LYS A 73 4.87 -0.42 -3.73
CA LYS A 73 6.03 0.16 -4.39
C LYS A 73 6.52 1.40 -3.69
N ILE A 74 5.60 2.23 -3.24
CA ILE A 74 5.91 3.48 -2.55
C ILE A 74 5.01 3.59 -1.33
N PHE A 75 5.59 4.01 -0.22
CA PHE A 75 4.85 4.26 1.00
C PHE A 75 5.49 5.46 1.69
N ASP A 76 4.70 6.51 1.96
CA ASP A 76 5.23 7.68 2.63
C ASP A 76 4.09 8.54 3.16
N HIS A 77 4.47 9.58 3.87
CA HIS A 77 3.52 10.58 4.31
C HIS A 77 2.91 11.26 3.08
N ARG A 78 1.63 11.62 3.17
CA ARG A 78 0.91 12.19 2.04
C ARG A 78 1.61 13.41 1.43
N SER A 79 2.31 14.19 2.25
CA SER A 79 2.97 15.40 1.77
C SER A 79 4.15 15.10 0.85
N LYS A 80 4.66 13.87 0.88
CA LYS A 80 5.83 13.50 0.09
C LYS A 80 5.48 12.75 -1.19
N ILE A 81 4.41 11.97 -1.17
CA ILE A 81 4.06 11.13 -2.31
C ILE A 81 3.58 11.94 -3.50
N TYR A 82 2.79 12.98 -3.24
CA TYR A 82 2.16 13.74 -4.32
C TYR A 82 2.86 15.04 -4.66
N ASN A 83 3.98 15.32 -4.03
CA ASN A 83 4.72 16.57 -4.25
C ASN A 83 5.92 16.32 -5.16
N LYS A 84 5.62 15.92 -6.37
CA LYS A 84 6.69 15.66 -7.33
C LYS A 84 6.53 16.44 -8.58
#